data_7b0fb3c0dc032f7145635b9a8189a347
#
_entry.id   7b0fb3c0dc032f7145635b9a8189a347
#
_cell.length_a   1.000
_cell.length_b   1.000
_cell.length_c   1.000
_cell.angle_alpha   90.00
_cell.angle_beta   90.00
_cell.angle_gamma   90.00
#
_symmetry.space_group_name_H-M   'P 1'
#
loop_
_entity.id
_entity.type
_entity.pdbx_description
1 polymer ?
#
loop_
_entity_poly.entity_id
_entity_poly.type
_entity_poly.pdbx_seq_one_letter_code
_entity_poly.pdbx_strand_id
1 'polypeptide(L)'
;FVMTPHYMSQSSAPVAGSFDAVWLGFSPSATAIGAGYEGYMENGQELEAKFDELRTMNQRSLMRGEMVHAGDPSDGGFGMFRTCTLNDGADTDDLRAALKTRGAAFEKAGATASTHMWYDGIGIPNEMQGSVIIVRIFPSMEAWGQAFDRYFAGDFAKEERLLTETAT
;
A
#
# COMPACT_ATOMS: atom_id res chain seq x y z
N PHE A 1 9.69 7.80 1.67
CA PHE A 1 9.82 7.05 0.42
C PHE A 1 9.17 7.81 -0.73
N VAL A 2 9.80 7.80 -1.88
CA VAL A 2 9.21 8.30 -3.13
C VAL A 2 8.98 7.10 -4.04
N MET A 3 7.77 6.96 -4.54
CA MET A 3 7.39 5.90 -5.47
C MET A 3 6.99 6.52 -6.80
N THR A 4 7.42 5.91 -7.89
CA THR A 4 7.01 6.28 -9.25
C THR A 4 6.17 5.16 -9.85
N PRO A 5 5.08 5.44 -10.58
CA PRO A 5 4.27 4.43 -11.22
C PRO A 5 5.03 3.78 -12.38
N HIS A 6 5.19 2.46 -12.36
CA HIS A 6 5.85 1.72 -13.41
C HIS A 6 4.88 0.92 -14.29
N TYR A 7 3.86 0.32 -13.69
CA TYR A 7 2.87 -0.49 -14.40
C TYR A 7 1.47 -0.15 -13.93
N MET A 8 0.72 0.49 -14.79
CA MET A 8 -0.67 0.87 -14.55
C MET A 8 -1.64 0.12 -15.46
N SER A 9 -1.16 -0.90 -16.19
CA SER A 9 -1.93 -1.60 -17.22
C SER A 9 -3.13 -2.39 -16.70
N GLN A 10 -3.17 -2.68 -15.40
CA GLN A 10 -4.28 -3.37 -14.74
C GLN A 10 -5.11 -2.44 -13.85
N SER A 11 -4.83 -1.16 -13.86
CA SER A 11 -5.66 -0.20 -13.14
C SER A 11 -7.00 -0.06 -13.84
N SER A 12 -8.07 -0.36 -13.13
CA SER A 12 -9.44 -0.08 -13.60
C SER A 12 -9.79 1.41 -13.56
N ALA A 13 -8.95 2.21 -12.92
CA ALA A 13 -9.12 3.65 -12.82
C ALA A 13 -8.24 4.37 -13.84
N PRO A 14 -8.61 5.57 -14.29
CA PRO A 14 -7.76 6.42 -15.12
C PRO A 14 -6.63 7.05 -14.30
N VAL A 15 -5.91 6.22 -13.54
CA VAL A 15 -4.82 6.66 -12.66
C VAL A 15 -3.53 6.83 -13.44
N ALA A 16 -3.39 6.14 -14.58
CA ALA A 16 -2.26 6.31 -15.48
C ALA A 16 -2.18 7.77 -15.95
N GLY A 17 -1.09 8.45 -15.62
CA GLY A 17 -0.86 9.85 -15.95
C GLY A 17 -1.53 10.86 -15.00
N SER A 18 -2.19 10.43 -13.92
CA SER A 18 -2.75 11.34 -12.93
C SER A 18 -1.71 11.87 -11.93
N PHE A 19 -0.58 11.19 -11.81
CA PHE A 19 0.55 11.62 -10.98
C PHE A 19 1.86 10.99 -11.50
N ASP A 20 2.97 11.68 -11.27
CA ASP A 20 4.31 11.20 -11.65
C ASP A 20 5.01 10.51 -10.47
N ALA A 21 4.67 10.89 -9.25
CA ALA A 21 5.25 10.31 -8.05
C ALA A 21 4.28 10.38 -6.87
N VAL A 22 4.42 9.43 -5.94
CA VAL A 22 3.78 9.44 -4.63
C VAL A 22 4.86 9.51 -3.56
N TRP A 23 4.73 10.46 -2.66
CA TRP A 23 5.57 10.52 -1.48
C TRP A 23 4.85 9.87 -0.30
N LEU A 24 5.51 8.90 0.32
CA LEU A 24 5.03 8.19 1.50
C LEU A 24 5.87 8.55 2.72
N GLY A 25 5.24 9.14 3.72
CA GLY A 25 5.81 9.35 5.04
C GLY A 25 5.17 8.40 6.05
N PHE A 26 5.97 7.82 6.95
CA PHE A 26 5.49 6.94 8.01
C PHE A 26 5.83 7.53 9.37
N SER A 27 4.91 7.38 10.29
CA SER A 27 5.09 7.83 11.67
C SER A 27 4.49 6.80 12.62
N PRO A 28 5.06 6.61 13.82
CA PRO A 28 4.57 5.63 14.78
C PRO A 28 3.23 6.02 15.42
N SER A 29 2.82 7.29 15.32
CA SER A 29 1.56 7.77 15.91
C SER A 29 1.06 9.06 15.27
N ALA A 30 -0.23 9.34 15.43
CA ALA A 30 -0.83 10.62 15.02
C ALA A 30 -0.20 11.81 15.75
N THR A 31 0.19 11.65 17.03
CA THR A 31 0.89 12.68 17.80
C THR A 31 2.23 13.01 17.17
N ALA A 32 3.01 11.99 16.77
CA ALA A 32 4.29 12.20 16.12
C ALA A 32 4.14 12.85 14.72
N ILE A 33 3.07 12.53 14.00
CA ILE A 33 2.75 13.23 12.75
C ILE A 33 2.42 14.70 13.05
N GLY A 34 1.57 14.99 14.05
CA GLY A 34 1.22 16.36 14.43
C GLY A 34 2.47 17.19 14.76
N ALA A 35 3.33 16.69 15.63
CA ALA A 35 4.58 17.35 15.98
C ALA A 35 5.51 17.58 14.77
N GLY A 36 5.58 16.59 13.86
CA GLY A 36 6.32 16.74 12.61
C GLY A 36 5.76 17.84 11.70
N TYR A 37 4.44 17.95 11.62
CA TYR A 37 3.77 19.02 10.86
C TYR A 37 3.99 20.40 11.50
N GLU A 38 3.90 20.52 12.82
CA GLU A 38 4.20 21.79 13.53
C GLU A 38 5.63 22.23 13.22
N GLY A 39 6.61 21.35 13.40
CA GLY A 39 8.00 21.66 13.07
C GLY A 39 8.23 22.00 11.60
N TYR A 40 7.49 21.35 10.69
CA TYR A 40 7.55 21.66 9.26
C TYR A 40 6.94 23.04 8.95
N MET A 41 5.81 23.38 9.55
CA MET A 41 5.19 24.71 9.39
C MET A 41 6.07 25.84 9.92
N GLU A 42 6.81 25.59 10.97
CA GLU A 42 7.74 26.58 11.56
C GLU A 42 9.01 26.76 10.72
N ASN A 43 9.56 25.68 10.19
CA ASN A 43 10.92 25.67 9.64
C ASN A 43 11.02 25.19 8.18
N GLY A 44 9.95 24.67 7.61
CA GLY A 44 9.96 24.03 6.28
C GLY A 44 9.56 24.91 5.13
N GLN A 45 9.17 26.17 5.34
CA GLN A 45 8.56 27.03 4.33
C GLN A 45 9.48 27.30 3.12
N GLU A 46 10.77 27.52 3.35
CA GLU A 46 11.72 27.73 2.27
C GLU A 46 11.92 26.46 1.43
N LEU A 47 11.88 25.30 2.07
CA LEU A 47 11.99 24.01 1.40
C LEU A 47 10.74 23.71 0.59
N GLU A 48 9.56 23.99 1.14
CA GLU A 48 8.28 23.83 0.42
C GLU A 48 8.22 24.70 -0.82
N ALA A 49 8.62 25.97 -0.73
CA ALA A 49 8.69 26.86 -1.87
C ALA A 49 9.56 26.30 -3.02
N LYS A 50 10.71 25.70 -2.67
CA LYS A 50 11.58 25.03 -3.66
C LYS A 50 10.93 23.78 -4.25
N PHE A 51 10.20 23.02 -3.44
CA PHE A 51 9.45 21.86 -3.95
C PHE A 51 8.30 22.29 -4.86
N ASP A 52 7.61 23.36 -4.56
CA ASP A 52 6.49 23.88 -5.37
C ASP A 52 6.94 24.39 -6.76
N GLU A 53 8.21 24.75 -6.91
CA GLU A 53 8.80 25.02 -8.25
C GLU A 53 8.94 23.75 -9.11
N LEU A 54 9.03 22.57 -8.47
CA LEU A 54 9.33 21.29 -9.13
C LEU A 54 8.11 20.38 -9.24
N ARG A 55 7.07 20.63 -8.46
CA ARG A 55 5.90 19.74 -8.36
C ARG A 55 4.60 20.51 -8.25
N THR A 56 3.54 19.86 -8.69
CA THR A 56 2.16 20.23 -8.32
C THR A 56 1.61 19.16 -7.40
N MET A 57 1.16 19.53 -6.21
CA MET A 57 0.58 18.58 -5.29
C MET A 57 -0.91 18.41 -5.56
N ASN A 58 -1.30 17.26 -6.09
CA ASN A 58 -2.68 16.97 -6.45
C ASN A 58 -3.50 16.48 -5.24
N GLN A 59 -2.87 15.77 -4.30
CA GLN A 59 -3.55 15.17 -3.16
C GLN A 59 -2.61 14.95 -1.98
N ARG A 60 -3.14 15.14 -0.77
CA ARG A 60 -2.55 14.69 0.50
C ARG A 60 -3.57 13.85 1.24
N SER A 61 -3.12 12.71 1.75
CA SER A 61 -3.96 11.84 2.57
C SER A 61 -3.18 11.38 3.80
N LEU A 62 -3.87 11.30 4.93
CA LEU A 62 -3.36 10.71 6.14
C LEU A 62 -4.13 9.43 6.40
N MET A 63 -3.44 8.31 6.37
CA MET A 63 -4.04 7.00 6.53
C MET A 63 -3.45 6.29 7.75
N ARG A 64 -4.24 5.43 8.37
CA ARG A 64 -3.74 4.49 9.37
C ARG A 64 -3.26 3.24 8.64
N GLY A 65 -2.01 2.83 8.92
CA GLY A 65 -1.44 1.60 8.37
C GLY A 65 -1.03 0.62 9.46
N GLU A 66 -1.12 -0.67 9.15
CA GLU A 66 -0.53 -1.74 9.95
C GLU A 66 0.20 -2.74 9.06
N MET A 67 1.30 -3.30 9.55
CA MET A 67 1.97 -4.41 8.90
C MET A 67 1.33 -5.72 9.35
N VAL A 68 0.76 -6.45 8.39
CA VAL A 68 0.05 -7.71 8.63
C VAL A 68 0.98 -8.91 8.53
N HIS A 69 1.93 -8.86 7.60
CA HIS A 69 2.95 -9.88 7.40
C HIS A 69 4.28 -9.20 7.09
N ALA A 70 5.33 -9.56 7.84
CA ALA A 70 6.67 -9.06 7.58
C ALA A 70 7.28 -9.82 6.39
N GLY A 71 7.94 -9.08 5.51
CA GLY A 71 8.76 -9.63 4.43
C GLY A 71 10.23 -9.32 4.66
N ASP A 72 11.05 -9.56 3.65
CA ASP A 72 12.45 -9.18 3.67
C ASP A 72 12.58 -7.65 3.65
N PRO A 73 13.18 -7.04 4.67
CA PRO A 73 13.41 -5.60 4.68
C PRO A 73 14.47 -5.26 3.62
N SER A 74 14.10 -4.41 2.68
CA SER A 74 15.02 -3.87 1.68
C SER A 74 14.96 -2.34 1.69
N ASP A 75 16.04 -1.68 1.30
CA ASP A 75 16.12 -0.23 1.17
C ASP A 75 15.33 0.31 -0.03
N GLY A 76 14.75 -0.56 -0.81
CA GLY A 76 13.91 -0.26 -1.97
C GLY A 76 13.11 -1.48 -2.37
N GLY A 77 12.18 -1.32 -3.30
CA GLY A 77 11.37 -2.44 -3.72
C GLY A 77 10.30 -2.08 -4.74
N PHE A 78 9.50 -3.08 -5.06
CA PHE A 78 8.36 -2.95 -5.93
C PHE A 78 7.07 -3.06 -5.11
N GLY A 79 6.28 -1.99 -5.10
CA GLY A 79 5.02 -1.91 -4.35
C GLY A 79 3.81 -2.18 -5.23
N MET A 80 2.90 -3.03 -4.75
CA MET A 80 1.58 -3.22 -5.33
C MET A 80 0.52 -2.70 -4.37
N PHE A 81 -0.44 -1.95 -4.91
CA PHE A 81 -1.56 -1.38 -4.18
C PHE A 81 -2.86 -1.94 -4.75
N ARG A 82 -3.71 -2.41 -3.88
CA ARG A 82 -5.06 -2.86 -4.24
C ARG A 82 -6.05 -2.26 -3.26
N THR A 83 -6.97 -1.45 -3.76
CA THR A 83 -8.14 -1.00 -2.99
C THR A 83 -9.17 -2.11 -2.96
N CYS A 84 -9.68 -2.43 -1.79
CA CYS A 84 -10.64 -3.50 -1.56
C CYS A 84 -11.82 -2.97 -0.74
N THR A 85 -13.00 -3.51 -1.02
CA THR A 85 -14.19 -3.38 -0.19
C THR A 85 -14.42 -4.70 0.53
N LEU A 86 -14.73 -4.67 1.82
CA LEU A 86 -15.08 -5.87 2.56
C LEU A 86 -16.41 -6.43 2.06
N ASN A 87 -16.49 -7.74 1.95
CA ASN A 87 -17.73 -8.43 1.57
C ASN A 87 -18.74 -8.38 2.73
N ASP A 88 -20.01 -8.58 2.42
CA ASP A 88 -21.08 -8.58 3.43
C ASP A 88 -20.80 -9.59 4.55
N GLY A 89 -20.79 -9.10 5.78
CA GLY A 89 -20.53 -9.87 6.97
C GLY A 89 -19.06 -10.10 7.31
N ALA A 90 -18.12 -9.69 6.46
CA ALA A 90 -16.70 -9.71 6.78
C ALA A 90 -16.27 -8.42 7.47
N ASP A 91 -15.25 -8.52 8.32
CA ASP A 91 -14.64 -7.37 8.96
C ASP A 91 -13.14 -7.28 8.70
N THR A 92 -12.49 -6.26 9.26
CA THR A 92 -11.05 -6.05 9.07
C THR A 92 -10.20 -7.13 9.75
N ASP A 93 -10.72 -7.83 10.76
CA ASP A 93 -10.01 -8.93 11.41
C ASP A 93 -10.00 -10.17 10.52
N ASP A 94 -11.10 -10.43 9.82
CA ASP A 94 -11.19 -11.50 8.82
C ASP A 94 -10.20 -11.26 7.68
N LEU A 95 -10.16 -10.03 7.15
CA LEU A 95 -9.20 -9.66 6.10
C LEU A 95 -7.76 -9.80 6.59
N ARG A 96 -7.48 -9.36 7.82
CA ARG A 96 -6.14 -9.51 8.42
C ARG A 96 -5.74 -10.97 8.55
N ALA A 97 -6.64 -11.85 8.97
CA ALA A 97 -6.40 -13.28 9.08
C ALA A 97 -6.12 -13.92 7.70
N ALA A 98 -6.92 -13.57 6.70
CA ALA A 98 -6.73 -14.03 5.33
C ALA A 98 -5.37 -13.59 4.77
N LEU A 99 -4.98 -12.33 4.97
CA LEU A 99 -3.70 -11.79 4.51
C LEU A 99 -2.51 -12.41 5.24
N LYS A 100 -2.61 -12.68 6.54
CA LYS A 100 -1.56 -13.42 7.28
C LYS A 100 -1.37 -14.83 6.72
N THR A 101 -2.46 -15.55 6.48
CA THR A 101 -2.43 -16.89 5.90
C THR A 101 -1.78 -16.88 4.53
N ARG A 102 -2.16 -15.91 3.68
CA ARG A 102 -1.58 -15.72 2.36
C ARG A 102 -0.09 -15.34 2.44
N GLY A 103 0.28 -14.42 3.31
CA GLY A 103 1.68 -14.01 3.52
C GLY A 103 2.57 -15.19 3.88
N ALA A 104 2.14 -16.02 4.84
CA ALA A 104 2.86 -17.23 5.24
C ALA A 104 3.00 -18.27 4.11
N ALA A 105 1.98 -18.41 3.25
CA ALA A 105 2.06 -19.28 2.09
C ALA A 105 3.07 -18.77 1.06
N PHE A 106 3.10 -17.47 0.82
CA PHE A 106 4.09 -16.83 -0.07
C PHE A 106 5.51 -16.97 0.47
N GLU A 107 5.72 -16.72 1.76
CA GLU A 107 7.02 -16.89 2.42
C GLU A 107 7.52 -18.33 2.31
N LYS A 108 6.67 -19.31 2.63
CA LYS A 108 6.97 -20.74 2.46
C LYS A 108 7.35 -21.08 1.02
N ALA A 109 6.82 -20.37 0.07
CA ALA A 109 7.11 -20.50 -1.34
C ALA A 109 8.36 -19.72 -1.78
N GLY A 110 9.06 -19.05 -0.87
CA GLY A 110 10.27 -18.27 -1.16
C GLY A 110 10.00 -16.85 -1.64
N ALA A 111 8.74 -16.38 -1.60
CA ALA A 111 8.41 -15.00 -1.93
C ALA A 111 8.40 -14.13 -0.65
N THR A 112 9.29 -13.17 -0.56
CA THR A 112 9.60 -12.42 0.66
C THR A 112 8.94 -11.02 0.71
N ALA A 113 7.69 -10.92 0.25
CA ALA A 113 6.96 -9.66 0.26
C ALA A 113 6.40 -9.32 1.65
N SER A 114 6.56 -8.10 2.11
CA SER A 114 5.76 -7.59 3.22
C SER A 114 4.34 -7.28 2.76
N THR A 115 3.38 -7.43 3.68
CA THR A 115 1.97 -7.11 3.43
C THR A 115 1.47 -6.16 4.50
N HIS A 116 0.84 -5.08 4.07
CA HIS A 116 0.28 -4.06 4.93
C HIS A 116 -1.20 -3.86 4.59
N MET A 117 -1.97 -3.44 5.57
CA MET A 117 -3.32 -2.91 5.41
C MET A 117 -3.30 -1.42 5.74
N TRP A 118 -3.83 -0.62 4.83
CA TRP A 118 -4.04 0.81 5.09
C TRP A 118 -5.53 1.08 5.10
N TYR A 119 -5.96 1.75 6.14
CA TYR A 119 -7.35 2.14 6.36
C TYR A 119 -7.57 3.56 5.90
N ASP A 120 -8.81 3.87 5.58
CA ASP A 120 -9.24 5.22 5.28
C ASP A 120 -8.92 6.20 6.42
N GLY A 121 -8.79 7.45 6.06
CA GLY A 121 -8.41 8.52 6.97
C GLY A 121 -8.79 9.89 6.43
N ILE A 122 -7.97 10.88 6.72
CA ILE A 122 -8.21 12.27 6.34
C ILE A 122 -7.68 12.53 4.94
N GLY A 123 -8.47 13.21 4.09
CA GLY A 123 -8.04 13.65 2.75
C GLY A 123 -8.05 12.55 1.69
N ILE A 124 -8.69 11.41 1.96
CA ILE A 124 -8.92 10.39 0.93
C ILE A 124 -10.12 10.79 0.04
N PRO A 125 -10.16 10.37 -1.23
CA PRO A 125 -11.30 10.55 -2.10
C PRO A 125 -12.56 9.89 -1.54
N ASN A 126 -13.73 10.49 -1.78
CA ASN A 126 -15.00 9.98 -1.25
C ASN A 126 -15.31 8.55 -1.71
N GLU A 127 -14.93 8.21 -2.93
CA GLU A 127 -15.10 6.87 -3.52
C GLU A 127 -14.25 5.79 -2.85
N MET A 128 -13.26 6.20 -2.06
CA MET A 128 -12.40 5.28 -1.30
C MET A 128 -12.81 5.16 0.18
N GLN A 129 -13.81 5.90 0.62
CA GLN A 129 -14.28 5.83 2.00
C GLN A 129 -14.84 4.44 2.31
N GLY A 130 -14.45 3.88 3.46
CA GLY A 130 -14.79 2.52 3.87
C GLY A 130 -14.01 1.41 3.17
N SER A 131 -13.06 1.77 2.28
CA SER A 131 -12.19 0.80 1.63
C SER A 131 -10.95 0.52 2.48
N VAL A 132 -10.34 -0.65 2.24
CA VAL A 132 -9.02 -1.00 2.76
C VAL A 132 -8.05 -1.09 1.59
N ILE A 133 -6.89 -0.46 1.71
CA ILE A 133 -5.83 -0.64 0.73
C ILE A 133 -4.89 -1.73 1.22
N ILE A 134 -4.77 -2.80 0.44
CA ILE A 134 -3.75 -3.82 0.64
C ILE A 134 -2.49 -3.39 -0.09
N VAL A 135 -1.40 -3.26 0.65
CA VAL A 135 -0.10 -2.91 0.08
C VAL A 135 0.83 -4.09 0.24
N ARG A 136 1.44 -4.52 -0.85
CA ARG A 136 2.48 -5.56 -0.85
C ARG A 136 3.77 -4.97 -1.40
N ILE A 137 4.85 -5.14 -0.65
CA ILE A 137 6.16 -4.61 -1.01
C ILE A 137 7.10 -5.80 -1.18
N PHE A 138 7.58 -5.99 -2.41
CA PHE A 138 8.58 -6.98 -2.78
C PHE A 138 9.96 -6.33 -2.77
N PRO A 139 11.04 -7.06 -2.45
CA PRO A 139 12.39 -6.49 -2.45
C PRO A 139 12.87 -6.08 -3.85
N SER A 140 12.27 -6.62 -4.91
CA SER A 140 12.58 -6.24 -6.31
C SER A 140 11.43 -6.61 -7.25
N MET A 141 11.46 -6.10 -8.49
CA MET A 141 10.55 -6.54 -9.56
C MET A 141 10.75 -8.01 -9.93
N GLU A 142 11.97 -8.52 -9.84
CA GLU A 142 12.25 -9.94 -10.09
C GLU A 142 11.56 -10.82 -9.05
N ALA A 143 11.66 -10.46 -7.75
CA ALA A 143 10.97 -11.17 -6.68
C ALA A 143 9.43 -11.12 -6.84
N TRP A 144 8.91 -9.99 -7.31
CA TRP A 144 7.50 -9.89 -7.69
C TRP A 144 7.17 -10.84 -8.84
N GLY A 145 7.97 -10.87 -9.91
CA GLY A 145 7.76 -11.75 -11.07
C GLY A 145 7.73 -13.21 -10.67
N GLN A 146 8.71 -13.68 -9.88
CA GLN A 146 8.77 -15.04 -9.37
C GLN A 146 7.52 -15.40 -8.54
N ALA A 147 7.02 -14.49 -7.72
CA ALA A 147 5.80 -14.71 -6.95
C ALA A 147 4.56 -14.81 -7.86
N PHE A 148 4.52 -14.03 -8.93
CA PHE A 148 3.42 -14.05 -9.90
C PHE A 148 3.43 -15.29 -10.78
N ASP A 149 4.58 -15.78 -11.21
CA ASP A 149 4.69 -17.05 -11.95
C ASP A 149 4.06 -18.20 -11.14
N ARG A 150 4.33 -18.25 -9.84
CA ARG A 150 3.73 -19.24 -8.93
C ARG A 150 2.24 -19.02 -8.71
N TYR A 151 1.82 -17.76 -8.62
CA TYR A 151 0.40 -17.42 -8.55
C TYR A 151 -0.36 -17.95 -9.78
N PHE A 152 0.17 -17.73 -10.98
CA PHE A 152 -0.45 -18.22 -12.22
C PHE A 152 -0.35 -19.74 -12.36
N ALA A 153 0.63 -20.38 -11.75
CA ALA A 153 0.70 -21.84 -11.66
C ALA A 153 -0.33 -22.43 -10.68
N GLY A 154 -1.04 -21.60 -9.92
CA GLY A 154 -2.08 -22.03 -8.99
C GLY A 154 -1.59 -22.41 -7.59
N ASP A 155 -0.34 -22.15 -7.27
CA ASP A 155 0.27 -22.51 -5.97
C ASP A 155 -0.46 -21.90 -4.77
N PHE A 156 -1.19 -20.79 -4.95
CA PHE A 156 -1.88 -20.02 -3.91
C PHE A 156 -3.40 -19.99 -4.05
N ALA A 157 -3.99 -20.90 -4.84
CA ALA A 157 -5.42 -20.87 -5.17
C ALA A 157 -6.32 -20.91 -3.93
N LYS A 158 -5.90 -21.62 -2.87
CA LYS A 158 -6.65 -21.71 -1.61
C LYS A 158 -6.65 -20.37 -0.86
N GLU A 159 -5.49 -19.75 -0.75
CA GLU A 159 -5.29 -18.48 -0.04
C GLU A 159 -5.94 -17.30 -0.79
N GLU A 160 -5.91 -17.34 -2.12
CA GLU A 160 -6.61 -16.36 -2.95
C GLU A 160 -8.12 -16.48 -2.82
N ARG A 161 -8.64 -17.71 -2.76
CA ARG A 161 -10.07 -17.91 -2.53
C ARG A 161 -10.49 -17.35 -1.17
N LEU A 162 -9.73 -17.62 -0.10
CA LEU A 162 -9.99 -17.06 1.22
C LEU A 162 -10.01 -15.53 1.20
N LEU A 163 -9.07 -14.91 0.48
CA LEU A 163 -9.02 -13.47 0.34
C LEU A 163 -10.24 -12.92 -0.43
N THR A 164 -10.65 -13.56 -1.53
CA THR A 164 -11.82 -13.13 -2.32
C THR A 164 -13.15 -13.37 -1.60
N GLU A 165 -13.22 -14.34 -0.70
CA GLU A 165 -14.38 -14.56 0.19
C GLU A 165 -14.50 -13.44 1.23
N THR A 166 -13.42 -12.73 1.53
CA THR A 166 -13.37 -11.68 2.56
C THR A 166 -13.49 -10.27 1.97
N ALA A 167 -12.87 -10.01 0.83
CA ALA A 167 -12.82 -8.69 0.20
C ALA A 167 -12.69 -8.76 -1.33
N THR A 168 -13.31 -7.78 -2.00
CA THR A 168 -13.30 -7.59 -3.47
C THR A 168 -12.75 -6.23 -3.88
#